data_4651f7c0b4549d106a930fa5e2ed1bc4
#
_entry.id   4651f7c0b4549d106a930fa5e2ed1bc4
#
_cell.length_a   1.000
_cell.length_b   1.000
_cell.length_c   1.000
_cell.angle_alpha   90.00
_cell.angle_beta   90.00
_cell.angle_gamma   90.00
#
_symmetry.space_group_name_H-M   'P 1'
#
loop_
_entity.id
_entity.type
_entity.pdbx_description
1 polymer ?
#
loop_
_entity_poly.entity_id
_entity_poly.type
_entity_poly.pdbx_seq_one_letter_code
_entity_poly.pdbx_strand_id
1 'polypeptide(L)'
;MANASRISRRNFMQRSAAMAAAVAAGAALRPAGALAARDKELNILCWEGYNSAQVLDPFRAAKGATVKAESLTNDPTMINRLRAGEINVWDLINVNNPWARKIMAPEKLIRPLDRARMEPYFTKMLPAFKPPYKWAMDDSGQQLLGMCQRFGPYSFVVNTNKVSRATAEDQGWNLWNDPANAKKYGILESDDWNVFGICCIAGFDPFKSHDAGEVAKFTETAERVFKGAKLVGDIAAMNQALVAGEIDFHLTGGTYSASPARADGHPEIRRVTPKKGPMRDGLGGISWIEVTSTVNNPQLSPLAVEFLEYVQQPKTAHVVAFAEGTFNPVAQMGNPECFKLFTKEELDAIQWDSLEEEMTRSIEYDIVPDYDKLLDIMSAAKRQASAG
;
A
#
# COMPACT_ATOMS: atom_id res chain seq x y z
N MET A 1 -55.37 13.38 -3.20
CA MET A 1 -54.84 14.43 -2.31
C MET A 1 -54.30 13.72 -1.07
N ALA A 2 -53.01 13.47 -1.00
CA ALA A 2 -52.36 12.77 0.11
C ALA A 2 -51.63 13.79 0.99
N ASN A 3 -52.00 13.82 2.27
CA ASN A 3 -51.52 14.75 3.29
C ASN A 3 -50.12 14.35 3.70
N ALA A 4 -49.08 15.14 3.38
CA ALA A 4 -47.72 14.97 3.87
C ALA A 4 -47.64 15.57 5.29
N SER A 5 -47.56 14.71 6.31
CA SER A 5 -47.35 15.13 7.69
C SER A 5 -45.91 15.64 7.87
N ARG A 6 -45.76 16.93 8.16
CA ARG A 6 -44.49 17.57 8.51
C ARG A 6 -44.01 17.06 9.87
N ILE A 7 -42.90 16.32 9.89
CA ILE A 7 -42.25 15.95 11.14
C ILE A 7 -41.59 17.21 11.74
N SER A 8 -42.00 17.57 12.96
CA SER A 8 -41.52 18.74 13.69
C SER A 8 -40.07 18.52 14.13
N ARG A 9 -39.19 19.57 14.04
CA ARG A 9 -37.78 19.57 14.50
C ARG A 9 -37.63 19.07 15.95
N ARG A 10 -38.65 19.28 16.77
CA ARG A 10 -38.67 18.84 18.18
C ARG A 10 -38.77 17.32 18.31
N ASN A 11 -39.49 16.65 17.44
CA ASN A 11 -39.62 15.18 17.43
C ASN A 11 -38.40 14.50 16.84
N PHE A 12 -37.65 15.17 15.95
CA PHE A 12 -36.39 14.69 15.43
C PHE A 12 -35.30 14.71 16.52
N MET A 13 -35.17 15.81 17.27
CA MET A 13 -34.20 15.92 18.37
C MET A 13 -34.46 14.96 19.53
N GLN A 14 -35.75 14.70 19.86
CA GLN A 14 -36.09 13.73 20.92
C GLN A 14 -35.79 12.27 20.53
N ARG A 15 -35.92 11.92 19.26
CA ARG A 15 -35.54 10.57 18.76
C ARG A 15 -34.04 10.39 18.65
N SER A 16 -33.27 11.44 18.33
CA SER A 16 -31.81 11.41 18.31
C SER A 16 -31.21 11.28 19.72
N ALA A 17 -31.82 11.92 20.73
CA ALA A 17 -31.38 11.80 22.13
C ALA A 17 -31.66 10.40 22.71
N ALA A 18 -32.78 9.76 22.33
CA ALA A 18 -33.09 8.40 22.75
C ALA A 18 -32.17 7.33 22.15
N MET A 19 -31.69 7.52 20.91
CA MET A 19 -30.68 6.63 20.30
C MET A 19 -29.29 6.81 20.92
N ALA A 20 -28.90 8.04 21.26
CA ALA A 20 -27.61 8.30 21.93
C ALA A 20 -27.57 7.69 23.35
N ALA A 21 -28.69 7.70 24.08
CA ALA A 21 -28.78 7.09 25.40
C ALA A 21 -28.73 5.54 25.36
N ALA A 22 -29.28 4.92 24.32
CA ALA A 22 -29.24 3.47 24.13
C ALA A 22 -27.81 2.96 23.78
N VAL A 23 -27.01 3.75 23.06
CA VAL A 23 -25.62 3.41 22.76
C VAL A 23 -24.71 3.58 23.98
N ALA A 24 -24.95 4.58 24.84
CA ALA A 24 -24.18 4.79 26.06
C ALA A 24 -24.47 3.76 27.17
N ALA A 25 -25.70 3.21 27.25
CA ALA A 25 -26.05 2.19 28.22
C ALA A 25 -25.56 0.77 27.83
N GLY A 26 -25.28 0.52 26.55
CA GLY A 26 -24.73 -0.75 26.07
C GLY A 26 -23.23 -0.93 26.29
N ALA A 27 -22.50 0.15 26.65
CA ALA A 27 -21.06 0.10 26.84
C ALA A 27 -20.63 -0.28 28.28
N ALA A 28 -21.55 -0.35 29.24
CA ALA A 28 -21.23 -0.44 30.67
C ALA A 28 -21.32 -1.85 31.28
N LEU A 29 -21.78 -2.88 30.57
CA LEU A 29 -21.89 -4.23 31.10
C LEU A 29 -21.41 -5.26 30.04
N ARG A 30 -20.10 -5.39 29.85
CA ARG A 30 -19.54 -6.60 29.26
C ARG A 30 -19.19 -7.57 30.37
N PRO A 31 -19.82 -8.76 30.44
CA PRO A 31 -19.50 -9.78 31.43
C PRO A 31 -18.06 -10.30 31.21
N ALA A 32 -17.40 -10.77 32.27
CA ALA A 32 -16.05 -11.35 32.24
C ALA A 32 -15.86 -12.46 31.18
N GLY A 33 -16.95 -13.06 30.68
CA GLY A 33 -16.93 -13.99 29.55
C GLY A 33 -16.56 -13.36 28.19
N ALA A 34 -16.60 -12.02 28.04
CA ALA A 34 -16.19 -11.35 26.79
C ALA A 34 -14.67 -11.35 26.59
N LEU A 35 -13.87 -11.46 27.67
CA LEU A 35 -12.41 -11.59 27.58
C LEU A 35 -12.00 -12.98 27.06
N ALA A 36 -12.69 -14.03 27.46
CA ALA A 36 -12.42 -15.40 26.99
C ALA A 36 -12.72 -15.58 25.48
N ALA A 37 -13.66 -14.81 24.92
CA ALA A 37 -13.99 -14.83 23.50
C ALA A 37 -12.84 -14.25 22.63
N ARG A 38 -12.10 -13.25 23.13
CA ARG A 38 -10.99 -12.61 22.39
C ARG A 38 -9.76 -13.50 22.23
N ASP A 39 -9.59 -14.53 23.10
CA ASP A 39 -8.47 -15.48 22.99
C ASP A 39 -8.55 -16.34 21.71
N LYS A 40 -9.71 -16.38 21.08
CA LYS A 40 -9.98 -17.11 19.83
C LYS A 40 -10.38 -16.21 18.68
N GLU A 41 -10.25 -14.91 18.84
CA GLU A 41 -10.59 -13.92 17.81
C GLU A 41 -9.38 -13.08 17.43
N LEU A 42 -9.26 -12.77 16.14
CA LEU A 42 -8.24 -11.87 15.61
C LEU A 42 -8.87 -11.00 14.51
N ASN A 43 -8.72 -9.69 14.62
CA ASN A 43 -9.20 -8.74 13.64
C ASN A 43 -8.02 -8.00 12.98
N ILE A 44 -7.96 -8.06 11.66
CA ILE A 44 -6.85 -7.52 10.86
C ILE A 44 -7.40 -6.50 9.86
N LEU A 45 -6.83 -5.30 9.85
CA LEU A 45 -7.02 -4.30 8.82
C LEU A 45 -5.75 -4.24 7.97
N CYS A 46 -5.84 -4.48 6.65
CA CYS A 46 -4.64 -4.73 5.85
C CYS A 46 -4.77 -4.28 4.39
N TRP A 47 -3.65 -4.21 3.70
CA TRP A 47 -3.60 -4.23 2.25
C TRP A 47 -4.07 -5.58 1.71
N GLU A 48 -4.41 -5.62 0.41
CA GLU A 48 -4.86 -6.84 -0.26
C GLU A 48 -3.81 -7.97 -0.17
N GLY A 49 -4.29 -9.21 -0.17
CA GLY A 49 -3.49 -10.42 -0.07
C GLY A 49 -3.35 -10.98 1.34
N TYR A 50 -3.24 -10.14 2.36
CA TYR A 50 -3.18 -10.61 3.75
C TYR A 50 -4.51 -11.16 4.27
N ASN A 51 -5.62 -10.76 3.66
CA ASN A 51 -6.97 -11.23 3.94
C ASN A 51 -7.35 -12.50 3.16
N SER A 52 -6.46 -13.02 2.32
CA SER A 52 -6.74 -14.20 1.50
C SER A 52 -6.94 -15.48 2.32
N ALA A 53 -7.78 -16.38 1.84
CA ALA A 53 -7.99 -17.67 2.47
C ALA A 53 -6.69 -18.48 2.58
N GLN A 54 -5.81 -18.38 1.58
CA GLN A 54 -4.52 -19.08 1.56
C GLN A 54 -3.61 -18.65 2.73
N VAL A 55 -3.69 -17.39 3.16
CA VAL A 55 -2.94 -16.87 4.33
C VAL A 55 -3.67 -17.19 5.62
N LEU A 56 -5.00 -17.02 5.67
CA LEU A 56 -5.74 -17.04 6.92
C LEU A 56 -6.18 -18.45 7.36
N ASP A 57 -6.58 -19.34 6.43
CA ASP A 57 -7.17 -20.64 6.79
C ASP A 57 -6.20 -21.57 7.52
N PRO A 58 -4.90 -21.65 7.17
CA PRO A 58 -3.96 -22.44 7.95
C PRO A 58 -3.80 -21.95 9.39
N PHE A 59 -3.81 -20.62 9.60
CA PHE A 59 -3.76 -20.03 10.93
C PHE A 59 -5.04 -20.29 11.73
N ARG A 60 -6.22 -20.11 11.09
CA ARG A 60 -7.52 -20.43 11.67
C ARG A 60 -7.58 -21.88 12.16
N ALA A 61 -7.16 -22.81 11.31
CA ALA A 61 -7.13 -24.24 11.63
C ALA A 61 -6.15 -24.55 12.77
N ALA A 62 -4.93 -24.01 12.73
CA ALA A 62 -3.90 -24.27 13.72
C ALA A 62 -4.25 -23.72 15.11
N LYS A 63 -4.97 -22.61 15.18
CA LYS A 63 -5.34 -21.92 16.44
C LYS A 63 -6.77 -22.19 16.91
N GLY A 64 -7.60 -22.83 16.09
CA GLY A 64 -9.03 -22.96 16.35
C GLY A 64 -9.68 -21.57 16.55
N ALA A 65 -9.29 -20.61 15.72
CA ALA A 65 -9.62 -19.20 15.90
C ALA A 65 -10.50 -18.66 14.78
N THR A 66 -11.31 -17.66 15.09
CA THR A 66 -11.99 -16.82 14.11
C THR A 66 -11.09 -15.63 13.75
N VAL A 67 -10.74 -15.51 12.48
CA VAL A 67 -9.96 -14.36 11.99
C VAL A 67 -10.83 -13.56 11.04
N LYS A 68 -11.11 -12.30 11.39
CA LYS A 68 -11.71 -11.30 10.49
C LYS A 68 -10.57 -10.48 9.90
N ALA A 69 -10.46 -10.45 8.59
CA ALA A 69 -9.54 -9.56 7.89
C ALA A 69 -10.30 -8.74 6.86
N GLU A 70 -10.04 -7.45 6.87
CA GLU A 70 -10.63 -6.48 5.93
C GLU A 70 -9.52 -5.76 5.19
N SER A 71 -9.61 -5.77 3.87
CA SER A 71 -8.62 -5.15 2.99
C SER A 71 -9.10 -3.78 2.52
N LEU A 72 -8.19 -2.80 2.60
CA LEU A 72 -8.33 -1.48 2.00
C LEU A 72 -7.00 -1.11 1.33
N THR A 73 -7.08 -0.50 0.16
CA THR A 73 -5.90 -0.12 -0.63
C THR A 73 -5.51 1.34 -0.43
N ASN A 74 -5.67 1.86 0.80
CA ASN A 74 -5.41 3.26 1.13
C ASN A 74 -5.04 3.41 2.61
N ASP A 75 -3.78 3.73 2.88
CA ASP A 75 -3.26 3.90 4.25
C ASP A 75 -4.01 4.99 5.04
N PRO A 76 -4.23 6.22 4.52
CA PRO A 76 -4.99 7.25 5.22
C PRO A 76 -6.39 6.80 5.65
N THR A 77 -7.10 6.06 4.80
CA THR A 77 -8.43 5.56 5.10
C THR A 77 -8.41 4.58 6.27
N MET A 78 -7.47 3.63 6.28
CA MET A 78 -7.30 2.69 7.38
C MET A 78 -7.00 3.40 8.70
N ILE A 79 -6.10 4.39 8.70
CA ILE A 79 -5.71 5.17 9.87
C ILE A 79 -6.89 5.99 10.39
N ASN A 80 -7.65 6.63 9.50
CA ASN A 80 -8.81 7.43 9.89
C ASN A 80 -9.92 6.58 10.54
N ARG A 81 -10.06 5.31 10.16
CA ARG A 81 -10.96 4.37 10.86
C ARG A 81 -10.53 4.14 12.30
N LEU A 82 -9.21 3.98 12.55
CA LEU A 82 -8.71 3.86 13.93
C LEU A 82 -8.99 5.15 14.74
N ARG A 83 -8.75 6.33 14.16
CA ARG A 83 -9.05 7.63 14.77
C ARG A 83 -10.55 7.82 15.06
N ALA A 84 -11.41 7.29 14.21
CA ALA A 84 -12.87 7.32 14.36
C ALA A 84 -13.41 6.37 15.44
N GLY A 85 -12.56 5.65 16.16
CA GLY A 85 -12.93 4.78 17.29
C GLY A 85 -12.81 3.27 17.00
N GLU A 86 -12.49 2.86 15.76
CA GLU A 86 -12.28 1.45 15.43
C GLU A 86 -10.96 0.88 16.03
N ILE A 87 -10.19 1.70 16.75
CA ILE A 87 -9.03 1.24 17.52
C ILE A 87 -9.39 0.12 18.52
N ASN A 88 -10.65 0.05 18.95
CA ASN A 88 -11.16 -1.00 19.84
C ASN A 88 -11.63 -2.27 19.09
N VAL A 89 -11.62 -2.25 17.75
CA VAL A 89 -12.08 -3.35 16.89
C VAL A 89 -10.91 -4.16 16.37
N TRP A 90 -9.88 -3.46 15.87
CA TRP A 90 -8.76 -4.07 15.16
C TRP A 90 -7.63 -4.46 16.12
N ASP A 91 -6.98 -5.58 15.84
CA ASP A 91 -5.82 -6.08 16.58
C ASP A 91 -4.51 -5.82 15.82
N LEU A 92 -4.58 -5.95 14.49
CA LEU A 92 -3.46 -5.72 13.60
C LEU A 92 -3.84 -4.72 12.52
N ILE A 93 -2.87 -3.93 12.08
CA ILE A 93 -2.96 -3.08 10.92
C ILE A 93 -1.69 -3.22 10.07
N ASN A 94 -1.88 -3.38 8.75
CA ASN A 94 -0.79 -3.39 7.78
C ASN A 94 -0.83 -2.11 6.95
N VAL A 95 0.25 -1.34 6.98
CA VAL A 95 0.39 -0.05 6.27
C VAL A 95 1.81 0.11 5.75
N ASN A 96 2.03 1.06 4.85
CA ASN A 96 3.37 1.45 4.47
C ASN A 96 4.12 2.10 5.64
N ASN A 97 5.41 1.83 5.75
CA ASN A 97 6.25 2.16 6.91
C ASN A 97 6.21 3.63 7.38
N PRO A 98 6.14 4.69 6.52
CA PRO A 98 6.10 6.05 7.03
C PRO A 98 4.83 6.36 7.82
N TRP A 99 3.71 5.74 7.47
CA TRP A 99 2.45 5.91 8.20
C TRP A 99 2.54 5.32 9.61
N ALA A 100 3.14 4.14 9.77
CA ALA A 100 3.39 3.55 11.08
C ALA A 100 4.29 4.47 11.93
N ARG A 101 5.39 4.96 11.34
CA ARG A 101 6.44 5.72 12.02
C ARG A 101 6.05 7.16 12.34
N LYS A 102 5.54 7.91 11.34
CA LYS A 102 5.32 9.36 11.44
C LYS A 102 3.94 9.75 11.94
N ILE A 103 2.96 8.86 11.81
CA ILE A 103 1.58 9.13 12.19
C ILE A 103 1.13 8.23 13.33
N MET A 104 1.12 6.91 13.12
CA MET A 104 0.45 6.02 14.06
C MET A 104 1.19 5.87 15.38
N ALA A 105 2.53 5.85 15.39
CA ALA A 105 3.30 5.76 16.61
C ALA A 105 3.20 7.05 17.45
N PRO A 106 3.41 8.27 16.91
CA PRO A 106 3.19 9.51 17.64
C PRO A 106 1.77 9.69 18.19
N GLU A 107 0.75 9.28 17.41
CA GLU A 107 -0.66 9.33 17.83
C GLU A 107 -1.07 8.18 18.75
N LYS A 108 -0.15 7.27 19.07
CA LYS A 108 -0.40 6.09 19.91
C LYS A 108 -1.52 5.18 19.39
N LEU A 109 -1.67 5.09 18.08
CA LEU A 109 -2.63 4.19 17.44
C LEU A 109 -2.10 2.74 17.39
N ILE A 110 -0.78 2.56 17.48
CA ILE A 110 -0.10 1.26 17.51
C ILE A 110 0.75 1.13 18.77
N ARG A 111 1.09 -0.12 19.13
CA ARG A 111 1.97 -0.47 20.24
C ARG A 111 3.32 -0.95 19.72
N PRO A 112 4.42 -0.62 20.39
CA PRO A 112 5.70 -1.24 20.11
C PRO A 112 5.67 -2.75 20.33
N LEU A 113 6.42 -3.47 19.51
CA LEU A 113 6.65 -4.91 19.65
C LEU A 113 7.84 -5.21 20.57
N ASP A 114 7.82 -6.39 21.17
CA ASP A 114 9.00 -6.92 21.89
C ASP A 114 10.10 -7.27 20.88
N ARG A 115 11.20 -6.51 20.89
CA ARG A 115 12.34 -6.68 19.99
C ARG A 115 12.99 -8.06 20.14
N ALA A 116 13.17 -8.54 21.38
CA ALA A 116 13.81 -9.82 21.64
C ALA A 116 13.00 -10.98 21.04
N ARG A 117 11.66 -10.88 21.11
CA ARG A 117 10.76 -11.86 20.52
C ARG A 117 10.78 -11.86 19.00
N MET A 118 10.94 -10.68 18.37
CA MET A 118 10.89 -10.52 16.90
C MET A 118 12.25 -10.69 16.22
N GLU A 119 13.35 -10.52 16.94
CA GLU A 119 14.71 -10.59 16.40
C GLU A 119 15.03 -11.86 15.60
N PRO A 120 14.61 -13.08 16.02
CA PRO A 120 14.86 -14.31 15.25
C PRO A 120 14.29 -14.30 13.83
N TYR A 121 13.28 -13.48 13.57
CA TYR A 121 12.69 -13.31 12.23
C TYR A 121 13.46 -12.27 11.42
N PHE A 122 13.79 -11.14 12.02
CA PHE A 122 14.55 -10.07 11.35
C PHE A 122 15.95 -10.50 10.92
N THR A 123 16.64 -11.30 11.72
CA THR A 123 17.99 -11.80 11.38
C THR A 123 18.00 -12.69 10.13
N LYS A 124 16.86 -13.23 9.74
CA LYS A 124 16.68 -14.07 8.55
C LYS A 124 16.21 -13.29 7.32
N MET A 125 15.77 -12.05 7.48
CA MET A 125 15.31 -11.22 6.36
C MET A 125 16.47 -10.84 5.42
N LEU A 126 16.13 -10.23 4.29
CA LEU A 126 17.12 -9.60 3.40
C LEU A 126 17.96 -8.55 4.16
N PRO A 127 19.19 -8.27 3.73
CA PRO A 127 20.11 -7.38 4.46
C PRO A 127 19.51 -6.02 4.82
N ALA A 128 18.70 -5.43 3.93
CA ALA A 128 18.06 -4.13 4.15
C ALA A 128 17.12 -4.09 5.36
N PHE A 129 16.59 -5.25 5.79
CA PHE A 129 15.62 -5.35 6.90
C PHE A 129 16.23 -5.82 8.21
N LYS A 130 17.50 -6.25 8.20
CA LYS A 130 18.23 -6.69 9.41
C LYS A 130 18.48 -5.53 10.37
N PRO A 131 18.99 -5.81 11.60
CA PRO A 131 19.40 -4.73 12.49
C PRO A 131 20.21 -3.64 11.76
N PRO A 132 19.97 -2.35 12.00
CA PRO A 132 19.19 -1.74 13.09
C PRO A 132 17.67 -1.62 12.85
N TYR A 133 17.08 -2.42 11.98
CA TYR A 133 15.62 -2.45 11.69
C TYR A 133 15.07 -1.13 11.13
N LYS A 134 15.83 -0.42 10.33
CA LYS A 134 15.54 0.92 9.80
C LYS A 134 14.08 1.14 9.39
N TRP A 135 13.48 0.14 8.72
CA TRP A 135 12.14 0.24 8.14
C TRP A 135 11.00 0.00 9.15
N ALA A 136 11.30 -0.62 10.28
CA ALA A 136 10.33 -1.05 11.28
C ALA A 136 10.43 -0.27 12.60
N MET A 137 11.38 0.67 12.73
CA MET A 137 11.59 1.47 13.94
C MET A 137 10.88 2.81 13.87
N ASP A 138 10.60 3.38 15.05
CA ASP A 138 10.24 4.79 15.19
C ASP A 138 11.42 5.71 14.82
N ASP A 139 11.16 7.01 14.70
CA ASP A 139 12.20 7.99 14.32
C ASP A 139 13.32 8.09 15.37
N SER A 140 13.07 7.71 16.62
CA SER A 140 14.11 7.68 17.66
C SER A 140 15.00 6.44 17.60
N GLY A 141 14.63 5.42 16.83
CA GLY A 141 15.29 4.11 16.77
C GLY A 141 15.16 3.29 18.07
N GLN A 142 14.21 3.62 18.94
CA GLN A 142 14.02 2.96 20.22
C GLN A 142 12.91 1.90 20.19
N GLN A 143 11.86 2.15 19.44
CA GLN A 143 10.66 1.32 19.44
C GLN A 143 10.51 0.56 18.12
N LEU A 144 10.38 -0.76 18.20
CA LEU A 144 10.02 -1.60 17.07
C LEU A 144 8.51 -1.51 16.84
N LEU A 145 8.10 -0.95 15.70
CA LEU A 145 6.70 -0.62 15.42
C LEU A 145 5.92 -1.77 14.77
N GLY A 146 6.60 -2.67 14.07
CA GLY A 146 5.93 -3.76 13.37
C GLY A 146 6.91 -4.69 12.65
N MET A 147 6.35 -5.62 11.88
CA MET A 147 7.09 -6.59 11.07
C MET A 147 7.07 -6.20 9.61
N CYS A 148 8.25 -6.09 8.98
CA CYS A 148 8.36 -5.88 7.54
C CYS A 148 7.89 -7.12 6.78
N GLN A 149 7.17 -6.91 5.68
CA GLN A 149 6.62 -7.99 4.86
C GLN A 149 6.87 -7.75 3.38
N ARG A 150 5.85 -7.36 2.57
CA ARG A 150 6.04 -7.05 1.16
C ARG A 150 6.75 -5.72 0.98
N PHE A 151 7.49 -5.59 -0.11
CA PHE A 151 8.20 -4.37 -0.45
C PHE A 151 8.47 -4.30 -1.94
N GLY A 152 8.89 -3.15 -2.43
CA GLY A 152 9.33 -3.00 -3.81
C GLY A 152 9.57 -1.56 -4.21
N PRO A 153 10.12 -1.34 -5.41
CA PRO A 153 10.16 -0.03 -6.02
C PRO A 153 8.80 0.32 -6.62
N TYR A 154 8.44 1.59 -6.52
CA TYR A 154 7.36 2.24 -7.24
C TYR A 154 7.94 3.14 -8.32
N SER A 155 7.39 3.02 -9.52
CA SER A 155 7.70 3.88 -10.67
C SER A 155 6.61 3.71 -11.76
N PHE A 156 6.92 3.03 -12.85
CA PHE A 156 5.99 2.78 -13.95
C PHE A 156 6.26 1.44 -14.63
N VAL A 157 5.33 1.01 -15.49
CA VAL A 157 5.43 -0.26 -16.22
C VAL A 157 5.43 0.01 -17.73
N VAL A 158 6.24 -0.75 -18.44
CA VAL A 158 6.36 -0.67 -19.91
C VAL A 158 6.18 -2.04 -20.56
N ASN A 159 5.72 -2.05 -21.82
CA ASN A 159 5.94 -3.17 -22.72
C ASN A 159 7.31 -2.98 -23.40
N THR A 160 8.29 -3.81 -23.05
CA THR A 160 9.67 -3.68 -23.54
C THR A 160 9.84 -3.91 -25.03
N ASN A 161 8.84 -4.50 -25.71
CA ASN A 161 8.79 -4.61 -27.16
C ASN A 161 8.42 -3.26 -27.83
N LYS A 162 7.88 -2.29 -27.06
CA LYS A 162 7.50 -0.95 -27.53
C LYS A 162 8.48 0.12 -27.05
N VAL A 163 8.80 0.10 -25.75
CA VAL A 163 9.77 1.01 -25.12
C VAL A 163 10.81 0.13 -24.45
N SER A 164 12.01 0.06 -25.02
CA SER A 164 13.06 -0.80 -24.44
C SER A 164 13.34 -0.44 -22.99
N ARG A 165 13.77 -1.42 -22.18
CA ARG A 165 14.15 -1.19 -20.79
C ARG A 165 15.15 -0.03 -20.67
N ALA A 166 16.20 -0.03 -21.50
CA ALA A 166 17.23 1.01 -21.48
C ALA A 166 16.66 2.38 -21.77
N THR A 167 15.79 2.50 -22.78
CA THR A 167 15.11 3.76 -23.09
C THR A 167 14.23 4.23 -21.93
N ALA A 168 13.47 3.33 -21.33
CA ALA A 168 12.60 3.66 -20.20
C ALA A 168 13.41 4.09 -18.97
N GLU A 169 14.52 3.41 -18.67
CA GLU A 169 15.42 3.77 -17.57
C GLU A 169 16.10 5.13 -17.79
N ASP A 170 16.49 5.46 -19.01
CA ASP A 170 17.20 6.69 -19.34
C ASP A 170 16.25 7.90 -19.46
N GLN A 171 15.11 7.75 -20.12
CA GLN A 171 14.11 8.82 -20.23
C GLN A 171 13.33 9.02 -18.92
N GLY A 172 13.07 7.95 -18.20
CA GLY A 172 12.37 7.98 -16.92
C GLY A 172 11.02 8.72 -17.02
N TRP A 173 10.79 9.62 -16.09
CA TRP A 173 9.55 10.40 -16.02
C TRP A 173 9.33 11.34 -17.21
N ASN A 174 10.37 11.58 -18.04
CA ASN A 174 10.24 12.40 -19.26
C ASN A 174 9.46 11.69 -20.38
N LEU A 175 9.20 10.38 -20.27
CA LEU A 175 8.30 9.68 -21.20
C LEU A 175 6.94 10.39 -21.34
N TRP A 176 6.40 10.93 -20.25
CA TRP A 176 5.13 11.66 -20.25
C TRP A 176 5.24 13.10 -20.74
N ASN A 177 6.45 13.63 -20.84
CA ASN A 177 6.71 14.99 -21.35
C ASN A 177 6.88 15.01 -22.88
N ASP A 178 7.07 13.85 -23.51
CA ASP A 178 7.16 13.75 -24.98
C ASP A 178 5.76 13.72 -25.60
N PRO A 179 5.37 14.74 -26.41
CA PRO A 179 4.07 14.78 -27.09
C PRO A 179 3.81 13.59 -28.00
N ALA A 180 4.86 12.94 -28.53
CA ALA A 180 4.75 11.77 -29.38
C ALA A 180 4.20 10.53 -28.63
N ASN A 181 4.20 10.57 -27.31
CA ASN A 181 3.67 9.52 -26.45
C ASN A 181 2.20 9.74 -26.04
N ALA A 182 1.59 10.86 -26.44
CA ALA A 182 0.17 11.08 -26.20
C ALA A 182 -0.68 9.97 -26.83
N LYS A 183 -1.66 9.46 -26.05
CA LYS A 183 -2.52 8.32 -26.41
C LYS A 183 -1.79 6.96 -26.56
N LYS A 184 -0.53 6.87 -26.09
CA LYS A 184 0.23 5.62 -26.03
C LYS A 184 0.39 5.06 -24.62
N TYR A 185 -0.14 5.72 -23.62
CA TYR A 185 -0.01 5.29 -22.23
C TYR A 185 -1.35 5.21 -21.50
N GLY A 186 -1.35 4.39 -20.47
CA GLY A 186 -2.42 4.29 -19.50
C GLY A 186 -2.05 4.95 -18.17
N ILE A 187 -3.04 5.10 -17.30
CA ILE A 187 -2.86 5.51 -15.90
C ILE A 187 -3.54 4.45 -15.03
N LEU A 188 -2.78 3.83 -14.14
CA LEU A 188 -3.33 2.91 -13.16
C LEU A 188 -4.24 3.68 -12.18
N GLU A 189 -5.43 3.15 -11.91
CA GLU A 189 -6.40 3.75 -10.98
C GLU A 189 -5.95 3.55 -9.52
N SER A 190 -5.04 4.40 -9.10
CA SER A 190 -4.47 4.46 -7.76
C SER A 190 -4.14 5.91 -7.45
N ASP A 191 -5.18 6.67 -7.08
CA ASP A 191 -5.09 8.13 -6.99
C ASP A 191 -4.03 8.59 -5.99
N ASP A 192 -3.86 7.90 -4.86
CA ASP A 192 -2.83 8.19 -3.86
C ASP A 192 -1.41 8.15 -4.44
N TRP A 193 -1.12 7.10 -5.21
CA TRP A 193 0.19 6.88 -5.79
C TRP A 193 0.41 7.71 -7.06
N ASN A 194 -0.65 8.06 -7.78
CA ASN A 194 -0.57 8.93 -8.94
C ASN A 194 -0.05 10.32 -8.59
N VAL A 195 -0.29 10.82 -7.37
CA VAL A 195 0.29 12.09 -6.89
C VAL A 195 1.82 12.06 -7.01
N PHE A 196 2.47 10.96 -6.61
CA PHE A 196 3.93 10.83 -6.71
C PHE A 196 4.41 10.88 -8.15
N GLY A 197 3.75 10.12 -9.04
CA GLY A 197 4.10 10.08 -10.46
C GLY A 197 3.96 11.44 -11.13
N ILE A 198 2.88 12.16 -10.84
CA ILE A 198 2.66 13.52 -11.39
C ILE A 198 3.73 14.50 -10.87
N CYS A 199 4.11 14.45 -9.57
CA CYS A 199 5.22 15.24 -9.04
C CYS A 199 6.52 14.93 -9.79
N CYS A 200 6.83 13.67 -9.99
CA CYS A 200 8.04 13.24 -10.69
C CYS A 200 8.05 13.68 -12.16
N ILE A 201 6.92 13.61 -12.86
CA ILE A 201 6.78 14.08 -14.25
C ILE A 201 6.91 15.62 -14.30
N ALA A 202 6.39 16.33 -13.31
CA ALA A 202 6.53 17.78 -13.16
C ALA A 202 7.95 18.20 -12.77
N GLY A 203 8.79 17.26 -12.32
CA GLY A 203 10.22 17.45 -12.08
C GLY A 203 10.56 17.93 -10.68
N PHE A 204 9.80 17.53 -9.64
CA PHE A 204 10.11 17.81 -8.25
C PHE A 204 9.84 16.62 -7.32
N ASP A 205 10.46 16.66 -6.14
CA ASP A 205 10.36 15.62 -5.12
C ASP A 205 8.98 15.67 -4.44
N PRO A 206 8.18 14.58 -4.46
CA PRO A 206 6.85 14.55 -3.84
C PRO A 206 6.88 14.70 -2.31
N PHE A 207 8.01 14.42 -1.66
CA PHE A 207 8.12 14.31 -0.21
C PHE A 207 8.64 15.55 0.50
N LYS A 208 8.72 16.67 -0.19
CA LYS A 208 9.00 17.98 0.40
C LYS A 208 7.82 18.93 0.19
N SER A 209 7.74 19.99 1.00
CA SER A 209 6.72 21.02 0.82
C SER A 209 6.89 21.72 -0.54
N HIS A 210 5.78 21.97 -1.20
CA HIS A 210 5.74 22.55 -2.54
C HIS A 210 5.35 24.02 -2.49
N ASP A 211 6.10 24.86 -3.22
CA ASP A 211 5.76 26.27 -3.39
C ASP A 211 4.61 26.47 -4.40
N ALA A 212 4.15 27.71 -4.55
CA ALA A 212 3.04 28.03 -5.45
C ALA A 212 3.38 27.72 -6.93
N GLY A 213 4.64 27.86 -7.33
CA GLY A 213 5.11 27.55 -8.69
C GLY A 213 5.11 26.04 -8.96
N GLU A 214 5.58 25.25 -8.00
CA GLU A 214 5.53 23.79 -8.07
C GLU A 214 4.09 23.27 -8.11
N VAL A 215 3.17 23.84 -7.30
CA VAL A 215 1.74 23.49 -7.34
C VAL A 215 1.10 23.85 -8.69
N ALA A 216 1.42 25.02 -9.26
CA ALA A 216 0.93 25.39 -10.60
C ALA A 216 1.44 24.41 -11.66
N LYS A 217 2.72 24.05 -11.60
CA LYS A 217 3.34 23.09 -12.51
C LYS A 217 2.74 21.68 -12.34
N PHE A 218 2.41 21.26 -11.11
CA PHE A 218 1.68 20.03 -10.85
C PHE A 218 0.32 20.03 -11.54
N THR A 219 -0.43 21.17 -11.44
CA THR A 219 -1.75 21.32 -12.06
C THR A 219 -1.67 21.14 -13.57
N GLU A 220 -0.78 21.90 -14.24
CA GLU A 220 -0.57 21.79 -15.69
C GLU A 220 -0.15 20.37 -16.11
N THR A 221 0.71 19.73 -15.32
CA THR A 221 1.18 18.37 -15.59
C THR A 221 0.06 17.36 -15.44
N ALA A 222 -0.75 17.45 -14.37
CA ALA A 222 -1.89 16.57 -14.15
C ALA A 222 -2.90 16.66 -15.30
N GLU A 223 -3.30 17.88 -15.69
CA GLU A 223 -4.22 18.12 -16.81
C GLU A 223 -3.69 17.50 -18.12
N ARG A 224 -2.42 17.75 -18.44
CA ARG A 224 -1.76 17.22 -19.62
C ARG A 224 -1.67 15.70 -19.61
N VAL A 225 -1.27 15.09 -18.48
CA VAL A 225 -1.09 13.65 -18.34
C VAL A 225 -2.43 12.93 -18.44
N PHE A 226 -3.47 13.37 -17.74
CA PHE A 226 -4.78 12.75 -17.84
C PHE A 226 -5.41 12.95 -19.23
N LYS A 227 -5.30 14.11 -19.84
CA LYS A 227 -5.77 14.35 -21.22
C LYS A 227 -5.02 13.50 -22.25
N GLY A 228 -3.72 13.27 -22.04
CA GLY A 228 -2.86 12.47 -22.91
C GLY A 228 -3.03 10.96 -22.72
N ALA A 229 -3.63 10.49 -21.64
CA ALA A 229 -3.85 9.07 -21.41
C ALA A 229 -4.81 8.47 -22.44
N LYS A 230 -4.56 7.21 -22.84
CA LYS A 230 -5.47 6.42 -23.68
C LYS A 230 -6.57 5.80 -22.83
N LEU A 231 -6.23 5.34 -21.62
CA LEU A 231 -7.17 4.78 -20.65
C LEU A 231 -6.72 5.06 -19.22
N VAL A 232 -7.66 5.05 -18.31
CA VAL A 232 -7.48 4.98 -16.86
C VAL A 232 -8.21 3.73 -16.40
N GLY A 233 -7.57 2.85 -15.62
CA GLY A 233 -8.18 1.60 -15.21
C GLY A 233 -7.37 0.85 -14.16
N ASP A 234 -7.87 -0.31 -13.77
CA ASP A 234 -7.24 -1.20 -12.81
C ASP A 234 -6.03 -1.97 -13.38
N ILE A 235 -5.38 -2.78 -12.54
CA ILE A 235 -4.21 -3.59 -12.93
C ILE A 235 -4.55 -4.53 -14.10
N ALA A 236 -5.72 -5.14 -14.10
CA ALA A 236 -6.12 -6.08 -15.15
C ALA A 236 -6.27 -5.36 -16.50
N ALA A 237 -6.94 -4.20 -16.52
CA ALA A 237 -7.10 -3.37 -17.71
C ALA A 237 -5.75 -2.88 -18.24
N MET A 238 -4.84 -2.43 -17.34
CA MET A 238 -3.49 -2.02 -17.75
C MET A 238 -2.71 -3.17 -18.40
N ASN A 239 -2.71 -4.35 -17.77
CA ASN A 239 -1.98 -5.51 -18.28
C ASN A 239 -2.56 -5.98 -19.62
N GLN A 240 -3.89 -6.03 -19.78
CA GLN A 240 -4.54 -6.38 -21.05
C GLN A 240 -4.15 -5.40 -22.16
N ALA A 241 -4.19 -4.11 -21.89
CA ALA A 241 -3.84 -3.08 -22.86
C ALA A 241 -2.35 -3.10 -23.25
N LEU A 242 -1.45 -3.38 -22.30
CA LEU A 242 -0.01 -3.55 -22.56
C LEU A 242 0.26 -4.80 -23.43
N VAL A 243 -0.33 -5.93 -23.07
CA VAL A 243 -0.17 -7.21 -23.80
C VAL A 243 -0.75 -7.10 -25.21
N ALA A 244 -1.91 -6.49 -25.37
CA ALA A 244 -2.52 -6.24 -26.68
C ALA A 244 -1.75 -5.18 -27.51
N GLY A 245 -0.80 -4.47 -26.93
CA GLY A 245 -0.07 -3.37 -27.59
C GLY A 245 -0.93 -2.14 -27.85
N GLU A 246 -2.01 -1.98 -27.10
CA GLU A 246 -2.88 -0.81 -27.14
C GLU A 246 -2.25 0.40 -26.46
N ILE A 247 -1.46 0.15 -25.43
CA ILE A 247 -0.59 1.13 -24.77
C ILE A 247 0.84 0.61 -24.73
N ASP A 248 1.81 1.51 -24.71
CA ASP A 248 3.24 1.18 -24.66
C ASP A 248 3.75 1.14 -23.21
N PHE A 249 3.13 1.91 -22.31
CA PHE A 249 3.47 1.99 -20.88
C PHE A 249 2.30 2.55 -20.05
N HIS A 250 2.37 2.46 -18.73
CA HIS A 250 1.40 3.10 -17.85
C HIS A 250 2.06 3.77 -16.65
N LEU A 251 1.46 4.88 -16.22
CA LEU A 251 1.81 5.60 -15.00
C LEU A 251 1.36 4.81 -13.78
N THR A 252 2.13 4.94 -12.70
CA THR A 252 1.90 4.29 -11.42
C THR A 252 1.97 2.77 -11.53
N GLY A 253 3.05 2.23 -11.00
CA GLY A 253 3.23 0.80 -11.03
C GLY A 253 4.44 0.35 -10.23
N GLY A 254 4.49 -0.92 -10.04
CA GLY A 254 5.54 -1.61 -9.32
C GLY A 254 5.57 -3.07 -9.73
N THR A 255 6.22 -3.88 -8.93
CA THR A 255 6.20 -5.33 -9.12
C THR A 255 4.75 -5.83 -9.11
N TYR A 256 3.94 -5.35 -8.17
CA TYR A 256 2.53 -5.75 -8.00
C TYR A 256 1.68 -5.57 -9.25
N SER A 257 1.93 -4.56 -10.06
CA SER A 257 1.12 -4.29 -11.26
C SER A 257 1.62 -5.02 -12.51
N ALA A 258 2.93 -5.24 -12.64
CA ALA A 258 3.52 -5.95 -13.80
C ALA A 258 3.50 -7.48 -13.66
N SER A 259 3.62 -7.99 -12.44
CA SER A 259 3.83 -9.41 -12.17
C SER A 259 2.69 -10.33 -12.60
N PRO A 260 1.39 -9.94 -12.58
CA PRO A 260 0.35 -10.83 -13.10
C PRO A 260 0.54 -11.16 -14.58
N ALA A 261 0.78 -10.15 -15.43
CA ALA A 261 1.04 -10.41 -16.86
C ALA A 261 2.32 -11.24 -17.09
N ARG A 262 3.35 -11.01 -16.28
CA ARG A 262 4.59 -11.78 -16.35
C ARG A 262 4.39 -13.25 -15.96
N ALA A 263 3.60 -13.52 -14.92
CA ALA A 263 3.22 -14.87 -14.51
C ALA A 263 2.38 -15.58 -15.59
N ASP A 264 1.59 -14.83 -16.36
CA ASP A 264 0.81 -15.32 -17.50
C ASP A 264 1.64 -15.50 -18.80
N GLY A 265 2.97 -15.36 -18.72
CA GLY A 265 3.88 -15.62 -19.84
C GLY A 265 4.22 -14.39 -20.69
N HIS A 266 4.05 -13.18 -20.15
CA HIS A 266 4.37 -11.91 -20.81
C HIS A 266 5.59 -11.22 -20.15
N PRO A 267 6.81 -11.76 -20.28
CA PRO A 267 8.00 -11.19 -19.66
C PRO A 267 8.39 -9.79 -20.18
N GLU A 268 7.85 -9.42 -21.36
CA GLU A 268 8.01 -8.08 -21.94
C GLU A 268 7.29 -6.98 -21.14
N ILE A 269 6.27 -7.32 -20.33
CA ILE A 269 5.62 -6.37 -19.43
C ILE A 269 6.49 -6.22 -18.20
N ARG A 270 7.08 -5.04 -18.02
CA ARG A 270 8.12 -4.84 -17.02
C ARG A 270 7.94 -3.54 -16.27
N ARG A 271 8.03 -3.61 -14.93
CA ARG A 271 8.30 -2.46 -14.09
C ARG A 271 9.69 -1.93 -14.42
N VAL A 272 9.85 -0.60 -14.46
CA VAL A 272 11.13 0.06 -14.72
C VAL A 272 11.30 1.22 -13.75
N THR A 273 12.42 1.24 -13.05
CA THR A 273 12.83 2.36 -12.19
C THR A 273 13.83 3.24 -12.95
N PRO A 274 13.54 4.53 -13.14
CA PRO A 274 14.46 5.44 -13.82
C PRO A 274 15.84 5.48 -13.15
N LYS A 275 16.89 5.61 -13.96
CA LYS A 275 18.26 5.82 -13.46
C LYS A 275 18.43 7.13 -12.73
N LYS A 276 17.67 8.15 -13.14
CA LYS A 276 17.68 9.49 -12.57
C LYS A 276 16.25 10.03 -12.47
N GLY A 277 16.03 10.91 -11.51
CA GLY A 277 14.74 11.56 -11.32
C GLY A 277 14.87 12.84 -10.49
N PRO A 278 13.73 13.48 -10.21
CA PRO A 278 13.72 14.77 -9.52
C PRO A 278 13.84 14.63 -7.99
N MET A 279 13.90 13.41 -7.47
CA MET A 279 13.92 13.17 -6.02
C MET A 279 15.31 13.44 -5.45
N ARG A 280 15.38 13.51 -4.12
CA ARG A 280 16.66 13.71 -3.41
C ARG A 280 17.75 12.82 -3.98
N ASP A 281 18.94 13.35 -4.09
CA ASP A 281 20.14 12.69 -4.62
C ASP A 281 20.03 12.30 -6.12
N GLY A 282 19.04 12.85 -6.84
CA GLY A 282 18.82 12.57 -8.26
C GLY A 282 18.22 11.20 -8.53
N LEU A 283 17.64 10.55 -7.51
CA LEU A 283 17.05 9.23 -7.64
C LEU A 283 15.73 9.26 -8.43
N GLY A 284 15.44 8.17 -9.13
CA GLY A 284 14.32 8.07 -10.07
C GLY A 284 13.11 7.30 -9.57
N GLY A 285 13.24 6.47 -8.54
CA GLY A 285 12.18 5.62 -7.99
C GLY A 285 11.87 5.90 -6.52
N ILE A 286 10.81 5.27 -6.04
CA ILE A 286 10.39 5.29 -4.63
C ILE A 286 10.33 3.85 -4.15
N SER A 287 10.91 3.57 -2.98
CA SER A 287 10.81 2.24 -2.34
C SER A 287 9.76 2.25 -1.25
N TRP A 288 8.80 1.35 -1.36
CA TRP A 288 7.76 1.15 -0.36
C TRP A 288 7.98 -0.16 0.39
N ILE A 289 7.60 -0.18 1.66
CA ILE A 289 7.71 -1.34 2.53
C ILE A 289 6.47 -1.39 3.41
N GLU A 290 5.76 -2.49 3.35
CA GLU A 290 4.64 -2.74 4.24
C GLU A 290 5.13 -3.22 5.61
N VAL A 291 4.52 -2.66 6.64
CA VAL A 291 4.78 -2.98 8.04
C VAL A 291 3.45 -3.36 8.70
N THR A 292 3.39 -4.56 9.27
CA THR A 292 2.23 -4.97 10.06
C THR A 292 2.51 -4.73 11.54
N SER A 293 1.65 -3.91 12.15
CA SER A 293 1.76 -3.42 13.53
C SER A 293 0.61 -3.91 14.39
N THR A 294 0.85 -4.04 15.70
CA THR A 294 -0.23 -4.25 16.68
C THR A 294 -0.92 -2.93 16.97
N VAL A 295 -2.24 -2.91 16.82
CA VAL A 295 -3.07 -1.75 17.15
C VAL A 295 -3.06 -1.54 18.67
N ASN A 296 -3.12 -0.27 19.12
CA ASN A 296 -3.21 0.05 20.55
C ASN A 296 -4.62 -0.20 21.11
N ASN A 297 -5.17 -1.38 20.78
CA ASN A 297 -6.44 -1.86 21.25
C ASN A 297 -6.36 -2.23 22.76
N PRO A 298 -7.19 -1.64 23.65
CA PRO A 298 -7.21 -2.01 25.06
C PRO A 298 -7.50 -3.50 25.31
N GLN A 299 -8.18 -4.16 24.38
CA GLN A 299 -8.52 -5.58 24.42
C GLN A 299 -7.81 -6.34 23.29
N LEU A 300 -6.52 -6.03 23.06
CA LEU A 300 -5.72 -6.70 22.03
C LEU A 300 -5.77 -8.21 22.19
N SER A 301 -6.09 -8.91 21.09
CA SER A 301 -6.06 -10.37 21.05
C SER A 301 -4.63 -10.89 21.27
N PRO A 302 -4.43 -11.91 22.09
CA PRO A 302 -3.12 -12.59 22.23
C PRO A 302 -2.65 -13.21 20.90
N LEU A 303 -3.57 -13.52 19.99
CA LEU A 303 -3.27 -14.05 18.67
C LEU A 303 -2.58 -13.02 17.75
N ALA A 304 -2.61 -11.72 18.08
CA ALA A 304 -2.02 -10.68 17.24
C ALA A 304 -0.51 -10.91 17.03
N VAL A 305 0.23 -11.12 18.11
CA VAL A 305 1.68 -11.35 18.03
C VAL A 305 1.98 -12.72 17.41
N GLU A 306 1.18 -13.74 17.71
CA GLU A 306 1.32 -15.06 17.10
C GLU A 306 1.09 -15.05 15.58
N PHE A 307 0.17 -14.20 15.11
CA PHE A 307 -0.05 -14.02 13.68
C PHE A 307 1.14 -13.29 13.02
N LEU A 308 1.73 -12.29 13.68
CA LEU A 308 2.95 -11.64 13.19
C LEU A 308 4.10 -12.65 13.02
N GLU A 309 4.27 -13.57 13.97
CA GLU A 309 5.27 -14.65 13.89
C GLU A 309 4.92 -15.67 12.77
N TYR A 310 3.63 -15.98 12.63
CA TYR A 310 3.14 -16.92 11.62
C TYR A 310 3.42 -16.42 10.19
N VAL A 311 3.15 -15.14 9.89
CA VAL A 311 3.38 -14.59 8.54
C VAL A 311 4.87 -14.45 8.19
N GLN A 312 5.77 -14.57 9.17
CA GLN A 312 7.21 -14.61 8.95
C GLN A 312 7.76 -16.04 8.71
N GLN A 313 6.93 -17.07 8.86
CA GLN A 313 7.37 -18.44 8.54
C GLN A 313 7.61 -18.61 7.04
N PRO A 314 8.63 -19.38 6.62
CA PRO A 314 8.99 -19.50 5.20
C PRO A 314 7.85 -19.78 4.26
N LYS A 315 6.98 -20.77 4.57
CA LYS A 315 5.84 -21.13 3.73
C LYS A 315 4.79 -20.02 3.67
N THR A 316 4.49 -19.37 4.79
CA THR A 316 3.49 -18.31 4.82
C THR A 316 4.00 -17.05 4.12
N ALA A 317 5.27 -16.69 4.32
CA ALA A 317 5.89 -15.57 3.63
C ALA A 317 5.88 -15.76 2.10
N HIS A 318 6.14 -16.99 1.62
CA HIS A 318 6.00 -17.32 0.21
C HIS A 318 4.56 -17.15 -0.28
N VAL A 319 3.56 -17.64 0.47
CA VAL A 319 2.14 -17.44 0.12
C VAL A 319 1.78 -15.95 0.08
N VAL A 320 2.24 -15.15 1.06
CA VAL A 320 2.01 -13.70 1.09
C VAL A 320 2.58 -13.00 -0.14
N ALA A 321 3.72 -13.48 -0.69
CA ALA A 321 4.30 -12.93 -1.90
C ALA A 321 3.36 -13.01 -3.12
N PHE A 322 2.49 -14.04 -3.18
CA PHE A 322 1.63 -14.34 -4.35
C PHE A 322 0.13 -14.32 -4.05
N ALA A 323 -0.28 -13.81 -2.88
CA ALA A 323 -1.69 -13.80 -2.52
C ALA A 323 -2.50 -12.81 -3.36
N GLU A 324 -3.70 -13.23 -3.79
CA GLU A 324 -4.71 -12.43 -4.52
C GLU A 324 -4.23 -11.80 -5.83
N GLY A 325 -3.25 -12.43 -6.50
CA GLY A 325 -2.83 -12.03 -7.84
C GLY A 325 -1.98 -10.76 -7.92
N THR A 326 -1.61 -10.18 -6.78
CA THR A 326 -0.60 -9.12 -6.72
C THR A 326 0.70 -9.69 -6.16
N PHE A 327 1.71 -9.85 -7.01
CA PHE A 327 2.94 -10.53 -6.65
C PHE A 327 4.02 -9.52 -6.29
N ASN A 328 4.65 -9.75 -5.12
CA ASN A 328 5.66 -8.85 -4.59
C ASN A 328 6.78 -9.64 -3.91
N PRO A 329 8.01 -9.15 -3.91
CA PRO A 329 9.03 -9.69 -3.02
C PRO A 329 8.65 -9.47 -1.57
N VAL A 330 9.13 -10.37 -0.70
CA VAL A 330 8.92 -10.31 0.75
C VAL A 330 10.26 -10.27 1.49
N ALA A 331 10.28 -9.58 2.62
CA ALA A 331 11.49 -9.40 3.42
C ALA A 331 12.15 -10.76 3.80
N GLN A 332 11.35 -11.81 4.01
CA GLN A 332 11.80 -13.16 4.35
C GLN A 332 12.51 -13.91 3.21
N MET A 333 12.63 -13.35 2.01
CA MET A 333 13.46 -13.95 0.94
C MET A 333 14.95 -13.99 1.31
N GLY A 334 15.38 -13.30 2.35
CA GLY A 334 16.71 -13.46 2.95
C GLY A 334 16.91 -14.77 3.71
N ASN A 335 15.82 -15.47 4.05
CA ASN A 335 15.87 -16.79 4.67
C ASN A 335 15.99 -17.86 3.57
N PRO A 336 17.07 -18.67 3.54
CA PRO A 336 17.23 -19.73 2.53
C PRO A 336 16.05 -20.70 2.47
N GLU A 337 15.41 -20.99 3.60
CA GLU A 337 14.24 -21.88 3.67
C GLU A 337 13.00 -21.25 3.05
N CYS A 338 12.91 -19.91 2.99
CA CYS A 338 11.88 -19.19 2.27
C CYS A 338 12.23 -19.10 0.78
N PHE A 339 13.47 -18.66 0.48
CA PHE A 339 13.91 -18.42 -0.89
C PHE A 339 13.81 -19.65 -1.79
N LYS A 340 14.15 -20.84 -1.27
CA LYS A 340 14.07 -22.11 -2.03
C LYS A 340 12.65 -22.54 -2.43
N LEU A 341 11.62 -21.90 -1.86
CA LEU A 341 10.22 -22.17 -2.25
C LEU A 341 9.82 -21.45 -3.54
N PHE A 342 10.56 -20.39 -3.90
CA PHE A 342 10.28 -19.65 -5.12
C PHE A 342 10.78 -20.40 -6.34
N THR A 343 9.90 -20.63 -7.29
CA THR A 343 10.28 -21.19 -8.61
C THR A 343 10.99 -20.12 -9.45
N LYS A 344 11.61 -20.55 -10.54
CA LYS A 344 12.22 -19.61 -11.48
C LYS A 344 11.18 -18.67 -12.08
N GLU A 345 10.03 -19.20 -12.44
CA GLU A 345 8.90 -18.46 -13.02
C GLU A 345 8.37 -17.40 -12.04
N GLU A 346 8.25 -17.75 -10.76
CA GLU A 346 7.85 -16.81 -9.72
C GLU A 346 8.89 -15.70 -9.52
N LEU A 347 10.18 -16.03 -9.48
CA LEU A 347 11.26 -15.05 -9.41
C LEU A 347 11.28 -14.13 -10.64
N ASP A 348 11.06 -14.67 -11.83
CA ASP A 348 10.93 -13.90 -13.07
C ASP A 348 9.70 -12.98 -13.03
N ALA A 349 8.57 -13.45 -12.50
CA ALA A 349 7.35 -12.65 -12.35
C ALA A 349 7.57 -11.42 -11.46
N ILE A 350 8.23 -11.58 -10.31
CA ILE A 350 8.51 -10.47 -9.39
C ILE A 350 9.73 -9.63 -9.78
N GLN A 351 10.37 -9.94 -10.93
CA GLN A 351 11.58 -9.25 -11.42
C GLN A 351 12.73 -9.24 -10.41
N TRP A 352 12.99 -10.41 -9.81
CA TRP A 352 14.05 -10.56 -8.83
C TRP A 352 15.43 -10.20 -9.36
N ASP A 353 15.67 -10.45 -10.66
CA ASP A 353 16.90 -10.18 -11.40
C ASP A 353 17.37 -8.72 -11.34
N SER A 354 16.47 -7.78 -11.19
CA SER A 354 16.76 -6.34 -11.19
C SER A 354 16.35 -5.62 -9.90
N LEU A 355 15.77 -6.34 -8.95
CA LEU A 355 15.17 -5.73 -7.76
C LEU A 355 16.18 -4.93 -6.95
N GLU A 356 17.36 -5.51 -6.66
CA GLU A 356 18.40 -4.85 -5.85
C GLU A 356 18.88 -3.56 -6.52
N GLU A 357 19.18 -3.60 -7.82
CA GLU A 357 19.58 -2.43 -8.60
C GLU A 357 18.52 -1.34 -8.56
N GLU A 358 17.25 -1.70 -8.78
CA GLU A 358 16.14 -0.74 -8.80
C GLU A 358 15.84 -0.14 -7.42
N MET A 359 16.01 -0.92 -6.35
CA MET A 359 15.93 -0.40 -4.98
C MET A 359 17.03 0.62 -4.68
N THR A 360 18.24 0.47 -5.22
CA THR A 360 19.32 1.46 -5.05
C THR A 360 19.06 2.78 -5.79
N ARG A 361 18.20 2.76 -6.80
CA ARG A 361 17.75 3.94 -7.56
C ARG A 361 16.50 4.61 -6.96
N SER A 362 16.03 4.12 -5.81
CA SER A 362 14.79 4.55 -5.18
C SER A 362 15.05 5.22 -3.84
N ILE A 363 14.36 6.33 -3.58
CA ILE A 363 14.30 6.90 -2.23
C ILE A 363 13.25 6.15 -1.40
N GLU A 364 13.39 6.24 -0.09
CA GLU A 364 12.36 5.74 0.82
C GLU A 364 11.05 6.53 0.63
N TYR A 365 9.92 5.80 0.49
CA TYR A 365 8.60 6.38 0.54
C TYR A 365 8.42 7.22 1.80
N ASP A 366 7.77 8.37 1.64
CA ASP A 366 7.44 9.26 2.74
C ASP A 366 6.05 9.89 2.53
N ILE A 367 5.55 10.59 3.54
CA ILE A 367 4.26 11.28 3.48
C ILE A 367 4.43 12.58 2.70
N VAL A 368 3.54 12.80 1.72
CA VAL A 368 3.49 14.05 0.97
C VAL A 368 2.93 15.16 1.87
N PRO A 369 3.66 16.27 2.11
CA PRO A 369 3.19 17.32 3.01
C PRO A 369 1.89 17.99 2.58
N ASP A 370 1.71 18.20 1.27
CA ASP A 370 0.55 18.89 0.67
C ASP A 370 -0.44 17.91 0.02
N TYR A 371 -0.48 16.67 0.52
CA TYR A 371 -1.16 15.55 -0.10
C TYR A 371 -2.61 15.85 -0.52
N ASP A 372 -3.45 16.30 0.40
CA ASP A 372 -4.89 16.54 0.14
C ASP A 372 -5.07 17.57 -0.98
N LYS A 373 -4.27 18.63 -0.97
CA LYS A 373 -4.31 19.69 -2.00
C LYS A 373 -3.93 19.14 -3.37
N LEU A 374 -2.86 18.35 -3.46
CA LEU A 374 -2.42 17.77 -4.72
C LEU A 374 -3.41 16.72 -5.24
N LEU A 375 -4.00 15.94 -4.33
CA LEU A 375 -5.04 14.96 -4.65
C LEU A 375 -6.31 15.62 -5.21
N ASP A 376 -6.75 16.74 -4.63
CA ASP A 376 -7.89 17.52 -5.13
C ASP A 376 -7.65 18.05 -6.55
N ILE A 377 -6.48 18.62 -6.79
CA ILE A 377 -6.06 19.12 -8.12
C ILE A 377 -6.06 17.98 -9.13
N MET A 378 -5.43 16.87 -8.80
CA MET A 378 -5.34 15.70 -9.69
C MET A 378 -6.73 15.13 -9.99
N SER A 379 -7.60 15.03 -8.97
CA SER A 379 -8.98 14.56 -9.13
C SER A 379 -9.80 15.47 -10.04
N ALA A 380 -9.56 16.80 -9.99
CA ALA A 380 -10.16 17.75 -10.91
C ALA A 380 -9.68 17.53 -12.36
N ALA A 381 -8.38 17.35 -12.57
CA ALA A 381 -7.79 17.05 -13.87
C ALA A 381 -8.34 15.74 -14.48
N LYS A 382 -8.47 14.68 -13.67
CA LYS A 382 -9.07 13.38 -14.05
C LYS A 382 -10.52 13.56 -14.52
N ARG A 383 -11.34 14.31 -13.77
CA ARG A 383 -12.73 14.61 -14.17
C ARG A 383 -12.84 15.41 -15.47
N GLN A 384 -12.00 16.42 -15.66
CA GLN A 384 -11.99 17.23 -16.89
C GLN A 384 -11.61 16.37 -18.12
N ALA A 385 -10.60 15.49 -17.98
CA ALA A 385 -10.20 14.60 -19.06
C ALA A 385 -11.27 13.58 -19.44
N SER A 386 -12.12 13.19 -18.49
CA SER A 386 -13.21 12.23 -18.72
C SER A 386 -14.47 12.88 -19.33
N ALA A 387 -14.59 14.21 -19.27
CA ALA A 387 -15.75 14.96 -19.79
C ALA A 387 -15.56 15.45 -21.23
N GLY A 388 -14.36 15.38 -21.80
CA GLY A 388 -14.01 15.80 -23.17
C GLY A 388 -13.61 14.63 -24.06
#